data_abb37c16acc0d72024f8997eec8625df
#
_entry.id   abb37c16acc0d72024f8997eec8625df
#
_cell.length_a   1.000
_cell.length_b   1.000
_cell.length_c   1.000
_cell.angle_alpha   90.00
_cell.angle_beta   90.00
_cell.angle_gamma   90.00
#
_symmetry.space_group_name_H-M   'P 1'
#
loop_
_entity.id
_entity.type
_entity.pdbx_description
1 polymer ?
#
loop_
_entity_poly.entity_id
_entity_poly.type
_entity_poly.pdbx_seq_one_letter_code
_entity_poly.pdbx_strand_id
1 'polypeptide(L)'
;HLYGDPCDPDTWRPDACLSQGFDAIVSCMASRTGSPQDAWQVDYQAHLYALAGAKAAGVTQFVLLSAICVQKPLLAFQQAKLAFETALIDSGMDYSIVRPTAFFKSLSGQLDRVKRGKPFLVFGDGELTACKPISDDDLGDFLAGCLTDTNRRNRVLPIGGPGPAITPLAQGKQLFQLLGQPPRFKHVPVRLLDVIIRILTWTGKVIPAAARKAELAKIGRYYATESMLVWDAVAQRYDADATPSHGDQTLFGAYADWANGAPAPPRGDHAVF
;
A
#
# COMPACT_ATOMS: atom_id res chain seq x y z
N HIS A 1 -21.56 10.95 -9.80
CA HIS A 1 -20.32 11.33 -9.11
C HIS A 1 -20.56 12.61 -8.33
N LEU A 2 -20.19 12.61 -7.05
CA LEU A 2 -20.14 13.79 -6.21
C LEU A 2 -18.66 14.18 -6.05
N TYR A 3 -18.38 15.47 -6.07
CA TYR A 3 -17.05 16.03 -5.93
C TYR A 3 -16.96 16.82 -4.63
N GLY A 4 -15.88 16.66 -3.89
CA GLY A 4 -15.61 17.39 -2.67
C GLY A 4 -14.15 17.19 -2.24
N ASP A 5 -13.67 18.07 -1.37
CA ASP A 5 -12.36 17.87 -0.72
C ASP A 5 -12.55 16.98 0.51
N PRO A 6 -11.98 15.76 0.57
CA PRO A 6 -12.12 14.89 1.72
C PRO A 6 -11.51 15.48 3.01
N CYS A 7 -10.63 16.48 2.88
CA CYS A 7 -10.03 17.17 4.02
C CYS A 7 -10.90 18.33 4.53
N ASP A 8 -12.00 18.65 3.86
CA ASP A 8 -12.99 19.61 4.30
C ASP A 8 -14.12 18.86 5.04
N PRO A 9 -14.36 19.16 6.35
CA PRO A 9 -15.42 18.49 7.12
C PRO A 9 -16.82 18.74 6.50
N ASP A 10 -17.05 19.86 5.83
CA ASP A 10 -18.34 20.16 5.21
C ASP A 10 -18.68 19.21 4.05
N THR A 11 -17.68 18.62 3.40
CA THR A 11 -17.88 17.57 2.39
C THR A 11 -18.65 16.37 2.94
N TRP A 12 -18.47 16.03 4.22
CA TRP A 12 -19.02 14.84 4.86
C TRP A 12 -20.33 15.09 5.62
N ARG A 13 -20.94 16.26 5.48
CA ARG A 13 -22.21 16.55 6.12
C ARG A 13 -23.33 15.67 5.56
N PRO A 14 -24.33 15.27 6.40
CA PRO A 14 -25.46 14.46 5.94
C PRO A 14 -26.27 15.09 4.81
N ASP A 15 -26.31 16.42 4.73
CA ASP A 15 -26.97 17.18 3.68
C ASP A 15 -26.09 17.46 2.44
N ALA A 16 -24.84 17.03 2.45
CA ALA A 16 -23.89 17.12 1.35
C ALA A 16 -23.72 15.77 0.63
N CYS A 17 -22.51 15.19 0.63
CA CYS A 17 -22.25 13.94 -0.12
C CYS A 17 -23.00 12.71 0.43
N LEU A 18 -23.48 12.74 1.67
CA LEU A 18 -24.21 11.64 2.30
C LEU A 18 -25.74 11.78 2.25
N SER A 19 -26.25 12.79 1.55
CA SER A 19 -27.70 13.14 1.50
C SER A 19 -28.61 12.09 0.87
N GLN A 20 -28.06 11.14 0.10
CA GLN A 20 -28.87 10.13 -0.61
C GLN A 20 -29.20 8.89 0.25
N GLY A 21 -28.66 8.80 1.47
CA GLY A 21 -28.77 7.62 2.33
C GLY A 21 -27.91 6.46 1.82
N PHE A 22 -26.90 6.09 2.60
CA PHE A 22 -25.99 4.99 2.28
C PHE A 22 -25.94 4.01 3.46
N ASP A 23 -25.83 2.73 3.18
CA ASP A 23 -25.70 1.68 4.19
C ASP A 23 -24.23 1.52 4.65
N ALA A 24 -23.27 1.80 3.74
CA ALA A 24 -21.86 1.62 4.00
C ALA A 24 -20.98 2.67 3.31
N ILE A 25 -19.80 2.93 3.88
CA ILE A 25 -18.70 3.65 3.24
C ILE A 25 -17.55 2.68 2.97
N VAL A 26 -17.01 2.73 1.74
CA VAL A 26 -15.75 2.07 1.38
C VAL A 26 -14.72 3.16 1.14
N SER A 27 -13.74 3.28 2.04
CA SER A 27 -12.68 4.29 1.91
C SER A 27 -11.39 3.68 1.38
N CYS A 28 -10.97 4.19 0.21
CA CYS A 28 -9.67 3.91 -0.39
C CYS A 28 -8.77 5.16 -0.41
N MET A 29 -9.05 6.14 0.45
CA MET A 29 -8.24 7.37 0.54
C MET A 29 -6.84 7.06 1.07
N ALA A 30 -5.84 7.71 0.50
CA ALA A 30 -4.46 7.64 0.97
C ALA A 30 -3.71 8.94 0.65
N SER A 31 -2.80 9.32 1.54
CA SER A 31 -1.85 10.41 1.31
C SER A 31 -0.97 10.12 0.10
N ARG A 32 -0.51 11.16 -0.61
CA ARG A 32 0.22 11.01 -1.88
C ARG A 32 1.65 11.55 -1.88
N THR A 33 1.99 12.44 -0.96
CA THR A 33 3.28 13.13 -1.00
C THR A 33 4.37 12.44 -0.18
N GLY A 34 4.00 11.49 0.68
CA GLY A 34 4.89 10.86 1.66
C GLY A 34 5.29 11.79 2.81
N SER A 35 4.82 13.05 2.83
CA SER A 35 5.11 13.96 3.93
C SER A 35 4.30 13.61 5.17
N PRO A 36 4.85 13.80 6.39
CA PRO A 36 4.10 13.57 7.62
C PRO A 36 2.82 14.40 7.72
N GLN A 37 2.84 15.65 7.24
CA GLN A 37 1.66 16.52 7.25
C GLN A 37 0.53 15.94 6.39
N ASP A 38 0.83 15.55 5.14
CA ASP A 38 -0.15 14.93 4.23
C ASP A 38 -0.70 13.61 4.80
N ALA A 39 0.18 12.80 5.40
CA ALA A 39 -0.21 11.56 6.05
C ALA A 39 -1.24 11.80 7.17
N TRP A 40 -0.99 12.69 8.10
CA TRP A 40 -1.91 13.00 9.19
C TRP A 40 -3.19 13.70 8.71
N GLN A 41 -3.11 14.52 7.66
CA GLN A 41 -4.25 15.20 7.09
C GLN A 41 -5.18 14.22 6.36
N VAL A 42 -4.64 13.32 5.52
CA VAL A 42 -5.44 12.43 4.67
C VAL A 42 -5.69 11.08 5.34
N ASP A 43 -4.62 10.39 5.81
CA ASP A 43 -4.76 9.04 6.36
C ASP A 43 -5.41 9.01 7.76
N TYR A 44 -5.50 10.17 8.43
CA TYR A 44 -6.15 10.28 9.74
C TYR A 44 -7.31 11.27 9.75
N GLN A 45 -7.06 12.57 9.56
CA GLN A 45 -8.06 13.62 9.80
C GLN A 45 -9.24 13.55 8.82
N ALA A 46 -8.98 13.37 7.52
CA ALA A 46 -10.03 13.22 6.52
C ALA A 46 -10.91 11.99 6.78
N HIS A 47 -10.29 10.90 7.24
CA HIS A 47 -11.03 9.71 7.62
C HIS A 47 -11.87 9.92 8.89
N LEU A 48 -11.41 10.72 9.86
CA LEU A 48 -12.24 11.10 11.03
C LEU A 48 -13.47 11.91 10.60
N TYR A 49 -13.32 12.81 9.63
CA TYR A 49 -14.46 13.56 9.07
C TYR A 49 -15.44 12.61 8.38
N ALA A 50 -14.95 11.68 7.56
CA ALA A 50 -15.78 10.66 6.92
C ALA A 50 -16.52 9.79 7.94
N LEU A 51 -15.84 9.37 9.01
CA LEU A 51 -16.42 8.56 10.08
C LEU A 51 -17.51 9.33 10.84
N ALA A 52 -17.25 10.60 11.19
CA ALA A 52 -18.22 11.45 11.87
C ALA A 52 -19.46 11.72 11.01
N GLY A 53 -19.25 12.04 9.73
CA GLY A 53 -20.33 12.23 8.75
C GLY A 53 -21.14 10.97 8.54
N ALA A 54 -20.50 9.81 8.39
CA ALA A 54 -21.14 8.51 8.28
C ALA A 54 -22.08 8.24 9.45
N LYS A 55 -21.60 8.41 10.69
CA LYS A 55 -22.42 8.24 11.90
C LYS A 55 -23.60 9.20 11.94
N ALA A 56 -23.40 10.47 11.60
CA ALA A 56 -24.45 11.48 11.57
C ALA A 56 -25.51 11.17 10.50
N ALA A 57 -25.14 10.55 9.38
CA ALA A 57 -26.02 10.14 8.29
C ALA A 57 -26.69 8.76 8.51
N GLY A 58 -26.40 8.08 9.64
CA GLY A 58 -26.96 6.75 9.94
C GLY A 58 -26.35 5.60 9.13
N VAL A 59 -25.17 5.80 8.54
CA VAL A 59 -24.39 4.72 7.89
C VAL A 59 -23.98 3.70 8.95
N THR A 60 -24.13 2.42 8.65
CA THR A 60 -23.95 1.34 9.63
C THR A 60 -22.61 0.64 9.51
N GLN A 61 -21.95 0.70 8.34
CA GLN A 61 -20.70 -0.05 8.07
C GLN A 61 -19.62 0.84 7.45
N PHE A 62 -18.37 0.64 7.86
CA PHE A 62 -17.20 1.30 7.29
C PHE A 62 -16.15 0.25 6.84
N VAL A 63 -15.86 0.18 5.54
CA VAL A 63 -14.79 -0.65 4.98
C VAL A 63 -13.59 0.24 4.70
N LEU A 64 -12.47 -0.04 5.37
CA LEU A 64 -11.25 0.74 5.25
C LEU A 64 -10.19 -0.03 4.47
N LEU A 65 -9.69 0.55 3.38
CA LEU A 65 -8.45 0.08 2.73
C LEU A 65 -7.25 0.69 3.47
N SER A 66 -6.67 -0.10 4.36
CA SER A 66 -5.44 0.22 5.08
C SER A 66 -4.21 -0.34 4.33
N ALA A 67 -3.19 -0.82 5.04
CA ALA A 67 -2.01 -1.43 4.46
C ALA A 67 -1.36 -2.42 5.43
N ILE A 68 -0.78 -3.52 4.95
CA ILE A 68 -0.14 -4.51 5.84
C ILE A 68 1.08 -3.94 6.58
N CYS A 69 1.74 -2.95 6.00
CA CYS A 69 2.94 -2.34 6.59
C CYS A 69 2.68 -1.58 7.91
N VAL A 70 1.42 -1.32 8.28
CA VAL A 70 1.08 -0.68 9.57
C VAL A 70 1.37 -1.56 10.79
N GLN A 71 1.57 -2.86 10.60
CA GLN A 71 1.93 -3.78 11.70
C GLN A 71 3.34 -3.50 12.28
N LYS A 72 4.21 -2.75 11.55
CA LYS A 72 5.50 -2.20 12.02
C LYS A 72 5.59 -0.71 11.66
N PRO A 73 4.95 0.19 12.41
CA PRO A 73 4.72 1.58 12.02
C PRO A 73 5.95 2.48 12.27
N LEU A 74 6.92 2.44 11.37
CA LEU A 74 8.14 3.23 11.42
C LEU A 74 8.01 4.59 10.71
N LEU A 75 6.95 4.79 9.93
CA LEU A 75 6.73 5.97 9.09
C LEU A 75 5.44 6.71 9.50
N ALA A 76 5.37 8.01 9.24
CA ALA A 76 4.24 8.85 9.64
C ALA A 76 2.89 8.35 9.06
N PHE A 77 2.85 7.94 7.79
CA PHE A 77 1.62 7.45 7.19
C PHE A 77 1.12 6.14 7.83
N GLN A 78 2.02 5.27 8.27
CA GLN A 78 1.66 4.04 8.98
C GLN A 78 1.06 4.35 10.35
N GLN A 79 1.65 5.33 11.06
CA GLN A 79 1.15 5.80 12.34
C GLN A 79 -0.22 6.46 12.20
N ALA A 80 -0.40 7.31 11.18
CA ALA A 80 -1.68 7.97 10.88
C ALA A 80 -2.78 6.95 10.56
N LYS A 81 -2.49 5.95 9.71
CA LYS A 81 -3.42 4.86 9.41
C LYS A 81 -3.81 4.07 10.66
N LEU A 82 -2.84 3.67 11.49
CA LEU A 82 -3.12 2.96 12.74
C LEU A 82 -3.96 3.80 13.71
N ALA A 83 -3.69 5.09 13.82
CA ALA A 83 -4.49 5.98 14.66
C ALA A 83 -5.95 6.01 14.17
N PHE A 84 -6.19 6.04 12.86
CA PHE A 84 -7.54 5.96 12.33
C PHE A 84 -8.16 4.56 12.51
N GLU A 85 -7.42 3.48 12.29
CA GLU A 85 -7.92 2.12 12.57
C GLU A 85 -8.42 2.00 14.02
N THR A 86 -7.66 2.54 14.98
CA THR A 86 -8.08 2.59 16.41
C THR A 86 -9.37 3.39 16.59
N ALA A 87 -9.44 4.60 16.01
CA ALA A 87 -10.62 5.43 16.10
C ALA A 87 -11.86 4.78 15.48
N LEU A 88 -11.68 4.04 14.37
CA LEU A 88 -12.76 3.29 13.72
C LEU A 88 -13.25 2.12 14.59
N ILE A 89 -12.33 1.35 15.19
CA ILE A 89 -12.67 0.26 16.11
C ILE A 89 -13.44 0.78 17.31
N ASP A 90 -12.96 1.87 17.91
CA ASP A 90 -13.56 2.48 19.10
C ASP A 90 -14.89 3.21 18.82
N SER A 91 -15.21 3.43 17.55
CA SER A 91 -16.41 4.20 17.14
C SER A 91 -17.73 3.49 17.42
N GLY A 92 -17.71 2.17 17.58
CA GLY A 92 -18.90 1.31 17.70
C GLY A 92 -19.65 1.07 16.37
N MET A 93 -19.12 1.53 15.23
CA MET A 93 -19.64 1.22 13.89
C MET A 93 -19.14 -0.14 13.44
N ASP A 94 -19.94 -0.92 12.69
CA ASP A 94 -19.44 -2.12 12.04
C ASP A 94 -18.31 -1.77 11.07
N TYR A 95 -17.18 -2.49 11.15
CA TYR A 95 -16.04 -2.19 10.31
C TYR A 95 -15.44 -3.44 9.63
N SER A 96 -14.73 -3.21 8.53
CA SER A 96 -13.79 -4.16 7.93
C SER A 96 -12.51 -3.40 7.59
N ILE A 97 -11.41 -3.70 8.27
CA ILE A 97 -10.11 -3.06 8.01
C ILE A 97 -9.26 -3.98 7.16
N VAL A 98 -9.17 -3.69 5.86
CA VAL A 98 -8.42 -4.51 4.91
C VAL A 98 -6.98 -4.01 4.84
N ARG A 99 -6.02 -4.90 5.14
CA ARG A 99 -4.57 -4.62 5.09
C ARG A 99 -3.93 -5.40 3.95
N PRO A 100 -3.98 -4.88 2.71
CA PRO A 100 -3.36 -5.56 1.57
C PRO A 100 -1.84 -5.57 1.64
N THR A 101 -1.26 -6.54 0.99
CA THR A 101 0.18 -6.63 0.69
C THR A 101 0.56 -5.66 -0.45
N ALA A 102 1.63 -5.96 -1.21
CA ALA A 102 2.04 -5.12 -2.34
C ALA A 102 1.07 -5.22 -3.52
N PHE A 103 0.78 -4.09 -4.17
CA PHE A 103 0.01 -4.04 -5.40
C PHE A 103 0.88 -4.35 -6.62
N PHE A 104 0.32 -4.94 -7.68
CA PHE A 104 1.03 -5.17 -8.94
C PHE A 104 1.64 -3.90 -9.51
N LYS A 105 0.90 -2.78 -9.48
CA LYS A 105 1.40 -1.48 -9.97
C LYS A 105 2.64 -0.98 -9.24
N SER A 106 2.76 -1.27 -7.96
CA SER A 106 3.93 -0.88 -7.16
C SER A 106 5.19 -1.66 -7.55
N LEU A 107 5.02 -2.85 -8.14
CA LEU A 107 6.09 -3.74 -8.56
C LEU A 107 6.41 -3.63 -10.07
N SER A 108 5.62 -2.88 -10.85
CA SER A 108 5.81 -2.70 -12.30
C SER A 108 7.04 -1.83 -12.66
N GLY A 109 7.57 -1.09 -11.70
CA GLY A 109 8.56 -0.02 -11.93
C GLY A 109 9.83 -0.44 -12.63
N GLN A 110 10.24 -1.70 -12.53
CA GLN A 110 11.46 -2.19 -13.17
C GLN A 110 11.24 -2.81 -14.56
N LEU A 111 9.99 -3.04 -14.97
CA LEU A 111 9.67 -3.62 -16.27
C LEU A 111 10.28 -2.80 -17.42
N ASP A 112 10.01 -1.51 -17.49
CA ASP A 112 10.57 -0.62 -18.51
C ASP A 112 12.09 -0.53 -18.47
N ARG A 113 12.66 -0.62 -17.27
CA ARG A 113 14.10 -0.62 -17.09
C ARG A 113 14.73 -1.85 -17.74
N VAL A 114 14.14 -3.03 -17.50
CA VAL A 114 14.61 -4.30 -18.07
C VAL A 114 14.35 -4.36 -19.57
N LYS A 115 13.17 -3.92 -20.05
CA LYS A 115 12.87 -3.80 -21.50
C LYS A 115 13.92 -2.97 -22.24
N ARG A 116 14.46 -1.91 -21.62
CA ARG A 116 15.55 -1.09 -22.19
C ARG A 116 16.95 -1.69 -22.01
N GLY A 117 17.04 -2.95 -21.63
CA GLY A 117 18.31 -3.65 -21.46
C GLY A 117 19.12 -3.24 -20.23
N LYS A 118 18.53 -2.55 -19.26
CA LYS A 118 19.22 -2.18 -18.00
C LYS A 118 19.08 -3.29 -16.94
N PRO A 119 20.04 -3.42 -16.00
CA PRO A 119 19.95 -4.43 -14.96
C PRO A 119 18.77 -4.16 -14.02
N PHE A 120 18.14 -5.21 -13.50
CA PHE A 120 17.16 -5.14 -12.43
C PHE A 120 17.85 -4.71 -11.13
N LEU A 121 17.27 -3.74 -10.41
CA LEU A 121 17.82 -3.27 -9.15
C LEU A 121 17.27 -4.11 -7.99
N VAL A 122 18.17 -4.58 -7.14
CA VAL A 122 17.85 -5.26 -5.89
C VAL A 122 18.61 -4.62 -4.72
N PHE A 123 17.98 -4.57 -3.55
CA PHE A 123 18.65 -4.14 -2.33
C PHE A 123 19.23 -5.35 -1.62
N GLY A 124 20.47 -5.21 -1.10
CA GLY A 124 21.20 -6.33 -0.52
C GLY A 124 21.40 -7.47 -1.54
N ASP A 125 21.04 -8.67 -1.14
CA ASP A 125 21.07 -9.88 -1.97
C ASP A 125 19.80 -10.04 -2.84
N GLY A 126 18.75 -9.26 -2.58
CA GLY A 126 17.45 -9.34 -3.23
C GLY A 126 16.50 -10.38 -2.59
N GLU A 127 16.86 -10.93 -1.44
CA GLU A 127 16.09 -11.91 -0.66
C GLU A 127 15.73 -11.40 0.74
N LEU A 128 16.10 -10.13 1.06
CA LEU A 128 15.82 -9.51 2.36
C LEU A 128 14.33 -9.37 2.64
N THR A 129 13.50 -9.24 1.61
CA THR A 129 12.06 -9.00 1.73
C THR A 129 11.29 -9.90 0.80
N ALA A 130 10.02 -10.13 1.14
CA ALA A 130 9.09 -10.86 0.29
C ALA A 130 7.68 -10.26 0.40
N CYS A 131 6.84 -10.53 -0.60
CA CYS A 131 5.42 -10.16 -0.61
C CYS A 131 4.59 -11.20 -1.35
N LYS A 132 3.27 -11.21 -1.10
CA LYS A 132 2.26 -11.93 -1.91
C LYS A 132 1.47 -10.86 -2.68
N PRO A 133 1.93 -10.43 -3.86
CA PRO A 133 1.31 -9.32 -4.58
C PRO A 133 -0.15 -9.60 -4.90
N ILE A 134 -1.01 -8.57 -4.81
CA ILE A 134 -2.42 -8.66 -5.15
C ILE A 134 -2.74 -7.70 -6.30
N SER A 135 -3.61 -8.11 -7.21
CA SER A 135 -4.12 -7.25 -8.28
C SER A 135 -5.11 -6.21 -7.74
N ASP A 136 -5.32 -5.13 -8.48
CA ASP A 136 -6.33 -4.12 -8.12
C ASP A 136 -7.74 -4.72 -8.24
N ASP A 137 -7.99 -5.63 -9.18
CA ASP A 137 -9.29 -6.29 -9.38
C ASP A 137 -9.62 -7.27 -8.25
N ASP A 138 -8.70 -8.21 -7.92
CA ASP A 138 -8.88 -9.15 -6.82
C ASP A 138 -9.08 -8.43 -5.48
N LEU A 139 -8.36 -7.31 -5.27
CA LEU A 139 -8.54 -6.49 -4.09
C LEU A 139 -9.90 -5.78 -4.09
N GLY A 140 -10.34 -5.28 -5.25
CA GLY A 140 -11.67 -4.69 -5.44
C GLY A 140 -12.77 -5.68 -5.08
N ASP A 141 -12.69 -6.92 -5.57
CA ASP A 141 -13.62 -8.00 -5.24
C ASP A 141 -13.60 -8.34 -3.74
N PHE A 142 -12.42 -8.37 -3.13
CA PHE A 142 -12.31 -8.58 -1.69
C PHE A 142 -13.00 -7.46 -0.89
N LEU A 143 -12.79 -6.19 -1.27
CA LEU A 143 -13.41 -5.04 -0.62
C LEU A 143 -14.94 -5.06 -0.80
N ALA A 144 -15.43 -5.37 -2.01
CA ALA A 144 -16.85 -5.52 -2.29
C ALA A 144 -17.48 -6.64 -1.43
N GLY A 145 -16.78 -7.77 -1.30
CA GLY A 145 -17.19 -8.86 -0.43
C GLY A 145 -17.30 -8.46 1.04
N CYS A 146 -16.56 -7.47 1.52
CA CYS A 146 -16.69 -6.98 2.90
C CYS A 146 -18.06 -6.34 3.19
N LEU A 147 -18.79 -5.90 2.17
CA LEU A 147 -20.12 -5.30 2.34
C LEU A 147 -21.19 -6.34 2.69
N THR A 148 -21.03 -7.58 2.24
CA THR A 148 -22.06 -8.64 2.34
C THR A 148 -21.64 -9.80 3.24
N ASP A 149 -20.35 -10.12 3.34
CA ASP A 149 -19.83 -11.23 4.15
C ASP A 149 -19.70 -10.82 5.62
N THR A 150 -20.65 -11.27 6.46
CA THR A 150 -20.64 -10.99 7.89
C THR A 150 -19.42 -11.54 8.64
N ASN A 151 -18.72 -12.55 8.09
CA ASN A 151 -17.49 -13.08 8.68
C ASN A 151 -16.30 -12.10 8.55
N ARG A 152 -16.43 -11.07 7.71
CA ARG A 152 -15.43 -10.00 7.54
C ARG A 152 -15.72 -8.77 8.40
N ARG A 153 -16.86 -8.73 9.10
CA ARG A 153 -17.23 -7.60 9.98
C ARG A 153 -16.47 -7.63 11.29
N ASN A 154 -16.16 -6.43 11.79
CA ASN A 154 -15.46 -6.17 13.04
C ASN A 154 -14.09 -6.89 13.11
N ARG A 155 -13.40 -6.91 11.96
CA ARG A 155 -12.10 -7.59 11.79
C ARG A 155 -11.07 -6.73 11.07
N VAL A 156 -9.81 -6.98 11.45
CA VAL A 156 -8.63 -6.58 10.68
C VAL A 156 -8.24 -7.75 9.78
N LEU A 157 -8.18 -7.50 8.47
CA LEU A 157 -8.09 -8.50 7.42
C LEU A 157 -6.80 -8.30 6.60
N PRO A 158 -5.68 -8.90 6.99
CA PRO A 158 -4.52 -8.96 6.11
C PRO A 158 -4.87 -9.78 4.87
N ILE A 159 -4.44 -9.36 3.68
CA ILE A 159 -4.73 -10.05 2.44
C ILE A 159 -3.63 -9.87 1.40
N GLY A 160 -3.24 -10.95 0.74
CA GLY A 160 -2.36 -10.98 -0.42
C GLY A 160 -3.02 -11.65 -1.61
N GLY A 161 -2.34 -11.62 -2.75
CA GLY A 161 -2.75 -12.34 -3.94
C GLY A 161 -2.39 -13.83 -3.89
N PRO A 162 -2.76 -14.60 -4.91
CA PRO A 162 -2.52 -16.04 -5.00
C PRO A 162 -1.04 -16.38 -5.20
N GLY A 163 -0.71 -17.62 -4.87
CA GLY A 163 0.63 -18.17 -5.04
C GLY A 163 1.58 -17.94 -3.85
N PRO A 164 2.86 -18.34 -4.02
CA PRO A 164 3.87 -18.20 -2.98
C PRO A 164 4.31 -16.74 -2.81
N ALA A 165 4.94 -16.45 -1.68
CA ALA A 165 5.60 -15.16 -1.48
C ALA A 165 6.79 -15.01 -2.47
N ILE A 166 6.96 -13.81 -3.01
CA ILE A 166 7.92 -13.49 -4.06
C ILE A 166 8.96 -12.51 -3.51
N THR A 167 10.25 -12.85 -3.64
CA THR A 167 11.36 -11.94 -3.34
C THR A 167 11.69 -11.05 -4.54
N PRO A 168 12.34 -9.88 -4.34
CA PRO A 168 12.82 -9.04 -5.45
C PRO A 168 13.75 -9.79 -6.43
N LEU A 169 14.57 -10.72 -5.93
CA LEU A 169 15.42 -11.54 -6.80
C LEU A 169 14.59 -12.49 -7.67
N ALA A 170 13.60 -13.17 -7.08
CA ALA A 170 12.70 -14.06 -7.82
C ALA A 170 11.87 -13.27 -8.87
N GLN A 171 11.36 -12.09 -8.48
CA GLN A 171 10.66 -11.17 -9.39
C GLN A 171 11.53 -10.80 -10.60
N GLY A 172 12.77 -10.40 -10.38
CA GLY A 172 13.70 -10.05 -11.46
C GLY A 172 14.03 -11.23 -12.36
N LYS A 173 14.31 -12.41 -11.80
CA LYS A 173 14.57 -13.64 -12.58
C LYS A 173 13.41 -13.96 -13.52
N GLN A 174 12.20 -13.94 -13.01
CA GLN A 174 11.00 -14.22 -13.81
C GLN A 174 10.78 -13.17 -14.90
N LEU A 175 11.01 -11.89 -14.60
CA LEU A 175 10.88 -10.82 -15.60
C LEU A 175 11.88 -10.98 -16.74
N PHE A 176 13.14 -11.31 -16.46
CA PHE A 176 14.14 -11.60 -17.51
C PHE A 176 13.75 -12.82 -18.35
N GLN A 177 13.24 -13.88 -17.72
CA GLN A 177 12.76 -15.07 -18.41
C GLN A 177 11.61 -14.74 -19.38
N LEU A 178 10.61 -13.97 -18.94
CA LEU A 178 9.48 -13.53 -19.76
C LEU A 178 9.91 -12.68 -20.96
N LEU A 179 10.97 -11.88 -20.79
CA LEU A 179 11.50 -11.02 -21.87
C LEU A 179 12.55 -11.73 -22.76
N GLY A 180 12.84 -13.02 -22.53
CA GLY A 180 13.86 -13.76 -23.27
C GLY A 180 15.28 -13.18 -23.13
N GLN A 181 15.57 -12.52 -22.01
CA GLN A 181 16.85 -11.85 -21.76
C GLN A 181 17.67 -12.58 -20.67
N PRO A 182 18.99 -12.58 -20.75
CA PRO A 182 19.82 -13.12 -19.68
C PRO A 182 19.69 -12.26 -18.41
N PRO A 183 19.56 -12.89 -17.23
CA PRO A 183 19.40 -12.17 -15.96
C PRO A 183 20.61 -11.26 -15.68
N ARG A 184 20.32 -9.97 -15.40
CA ARG A 184 21.31 -8.97 -15.00
C ARG A 184 20.81 -8.19 -13.81
N PHE A 185 21.50 -8.29 -12.68
CA PHE A 185 21.14 -7.61 -11.45
C PHE A 185 22.19 -6.56 -11.06
N LYS A 186 21.71 -5.45 -10.49
CA LYS A 186 22.55 -4.46 -9.82
C LYS A 186 22.19 -4.45 -8.35
N HIS A 187 23.09 -4.95 -7.53
CA HIS A 187 22.93 -4.95 -6.09
C HIS A 187 23.25 -3.58 -5.50
N VAL A 188 22.32 -3.05 -4.71
CA VAL A 188 22.46 -1.75 -4.02
C VAL A 188 22.53 -2.02 -2.52
N PRO A 189 23.63 -1.67 -1.84
CA PRO A 189 23.72 -1.83 -0.40
C PRO A 189 22.65 -1.00 0.33
N VAL A 190 21.92 -1.60 1.27
CA VAL A 190 20.90 -0.88 2.07
C VAL A 190 21.52 0.30 2.82
N ARG A 191 22.77 0.18 3.29
CA ARG A 191 23.52 1.26 3.93
C ARG A 191 23.65 2.53 3.09
N LEU A 192 23.60 2.42 1.76
CA LEU A 192 23.60 3.57 0.86
C LEU A 192 22.34 4.41 1.07
N LEU A 193 21.18 3.77 1.27
CA LEU A 193 19.94 4.48 1.60
C LEU A 193 20.04 5.21 2.94
N ASP A 194 20.68 4.60 3.94
CA ASP A 194 20.89 5.23 5.25
C ASP A 194 21.73 6.51 5.13
N VAL A 195 22.77 6.48 4.31
CA VAL A 195 23.62 7.68 4.04
C VAL A 195 22.82 8.75 3.31
N ILE A 196 22.09 8.39 2.26
CA ILE A 196 21.24 9.32 1.50
C ILE A 196 20.19 9.96 2.41
N ILE A 197 19.48 9.17 3.22
CA ILE A 197 18.48 9.67 4.16
C ILE A 197 19.11 10.66 5.15
N ARG A 198 20.27 10.33 5.71
CA ARG A 198 20.99 11.22 6.64
C ARG A 198 21.32 12.58 6.01
N ILE A 199 21.88 12.56 4.80
CA ILE A 199 22.24 13.78 4.06
C ILE A 199 20.96 14.59 3.75
N LEU A 200 19.92 13.94 3.21
CA LEU A 200 18.67 14.62 2.86
C LEU A 200 17.94 15.16 4.09
N THR A 201 17.97 14.46 5.21
CA THR A 201 17.37 14.94 6.48
C THR A 201 18.15 16.16 7.02
N TRP A 202 19.48 16.14 6.94
CA TRP A 202 20.29 17.27 7.39
C TRP A 202 20.08 18.51 6.51
N THR A 203 20.14 18.36 5.20
CA THR A 203 19.91 19.46 4.24
C THR A 203 18.44 19.91 4.24
N GLY A 204 17.51 19.00 4.53
CA GLY A 204 16.07 19.26 4.63
C GLY A 204 15.66 20.23 5.75
N LYS A 205 16.54 20.45 6.75
CA LYS A 205 16.33 21.48 7.78
C LYS A 205 16.29 22.91 7.19
N VAL A 206 16.90 23.11 6.03
CA VAL A 206 16.99 24.42 5.36
C VAL A 206 16.25 24.41 4.00
N ILE A 207 16.23 23.25 3.32
CA ILE A 207 15.69 23.11 1.97
C ILE A 207 14.45 22.20 2.00
N PRO A 208 13.21 22.73 1.87
CA PRO A 208 11.98 21.94 1.93
C PRO A 208 11.93 20.81 0.89
N ALA A 209 12.51 21.01 -0.31
CA ALA A 209 12.59 19.98 -1.33
C ALA A 209 13.45 18.77 -0.90
N ALA A 210 14.52 19.00 -0.12
CA ALA A 210 15.35 17.92 0.42
C ALA A 210 14.60 17.17 1.53
N ALA A 211 13.81 17.86 2.35
CA ALA A 211 12.96 17.21 3.37
C ALA A 211 11.96 16.23 2.73
N ARG A 212 11.25 16.66 1.66
CA ARG A 212 10.34 15.75 0.92
C ARG A 212 11.06 14.53 0.35
N LYS A 213 12.25 14.73 -0.24
CA LYS A 213 13.07 13.62 -0.75
C LYS A 213 13.56 12.68 0.36
N ALA A 214 13.82 13.21 1.56
CA ALA A 214 14.18 12.41 2.72
C ALA A 214 13.04 11.46 3.13
N GLU A 215 11.80 11.95 3.14
CA GLU A 215 10.63 11.10 3.48
C GLU A 215 10.41 10.00 2.42
N LEU A 216 10.50 10.33 1.13
CA LEU A 216 10.44 9.31 0.07
C LEU A 216 11.57 8.28 0.18
N ALA A 217 12.78 8.72 0.53
CA ALA A 217 13.92 7.81 0.74
C ALA A 217 13.71 6.89 1.95
N LYS A 218 13.09 7.38 3.05
CA LYS A 218 12.70 6.56 4.21
C LYS A 218 11.65 5.51 3.82
N ILE A 219 10.65 5.88 3.00
CA ILE A 219 9.66 4.93 2.46
C ILE A 219 10.35 3.85 1.63
N GLY A 220 11.25 4.24 0.72
CA GLY A 220 12.03 3.29 -0.08
C GLY A 220 12.89 2.35 0.77
N ARG A 221 13.53 2.88 1.82
CA ARG A 221 14.29 2.06 2.77
C ARG A 221 13.39 1.07 3.50
N TYR A 222 12.21 1.50 3.94
CA TYR A 222 11.25 0.62 4.60
C TYR A 222 10.94 -0.60 3.71
N TYR A 223 10.52 -0.37 2.48
CA TYR A 223 10.19 -1.46 1.55
C TYR A 223 11.41 -2.28 1.10
N ALA A 224 12.62 -1.75 1.22
CA ALA A 224 13.85 -2.49 0.97
C ALA A 224 14.26 -3.43 2.13
N THR A 225 13.68 -3.26 3.33
CA THR A 225 14.06 -4.00 4.54
C THR A 225 12.92 -4.72 5.24
N GLU A 226 11.68 -4.36 4.96
CA GLU A 226 10.49 -4.93 5.61
C GLU A 226 9.61 -5.65 4.57
N SER A 227 9.25 -6.89 4.86
CA SER A 227 8.38 -7.68 3.98
C SER A 227 6.93 -7.23 4.05
N MET A 228 6.21 -7.35 2.93
CA MET A 228 4.76 -7.14 2.88
C MET A 228 4.04 -8.48 3.07
N LEU A 229 4.17 -9.03 4.27
CA LEU A 229 3.58 -10.29 4.74
C LEU A 229 3.09 -10.09 6.18
N VAL A 230 2.29 -11.00 6.71
CA VAL A 230 1.90 -10.98 8.12
C VAL A 230 3.14 -11.07 9.00
N TRP A 231 3.22 -10.17 9.99
CA TRP A 231 4.28 -10.16 10.99
C TRP A 231 3.87 -10.99 12.21
N ASP A 232 4.63 -12.04 12.48
CA ASP A 232 4.52 -12.79 13.73
C ASP A 232 5.33 -12.10 14.83
N ALA A 233 4.64 -11.44 15.74
CA ALA A 233 5.28 -10.70 16.83
C ALA A 233 5.95 -11.63 17.88
N VAL A 234 5.52 -12.88 17.97
CA VAL A 234 6.11 -13.86 18.89
C VAL A 234 7.39 -14.43 18.29
N ALA A 235 7.32 -14.90 17.05
CA ALA A 235 8.48 -15.45 16.35
C ALA A 235 9.43 -14.36 15.80
N GLN A 236 9.05 -13.08 15.86
CA GLN A 236 9.81 -11.93 15.33
C GLN A 236 10.22 -12.12 13.85
N ARG A 237 9.30 -12.65 13.05
CA ARG A 237 9.51 -12.90 11.62
C ARG A 237 8.26 -12.62 10.80
N TYR A 238 8.46 -12.40 9.52
CA TYR A 238 7.37 -12.38 8.55
C TYR A 238 6.96 -13.81 8.18
N ASP A 239 5.65 -14.04 8.08
CA ASP A 239 5.08 -15.36 7.81
C ASP A 239 4.25 -15.33 6.52
N ALA A 240 4.77 -16.01 5.50
CA ALA A 240 4.09 -16.12 4.22
C ALA A 240 2.88 -17.07 4.27
N ASP A 241 2.94 -18.11 5.10
CA ASP A 241 1.86 -19.09 5.23
C ASP A 241 0.69 -18.53 6.04
N ALA A 242 0.98 -17.70 7.04
CA ALA A 242 -0.03 -16.95 7.79
C ALA A 242 -0.61 -15.75 7.00
N THR A 243 -0.05 -15.40 5.83
CA THR A 243 -0.57 -14.34 4.97
C THR A 243 -1.65 -14.90 4.05
N PRO A 244 -2.95 -14.56 4.28
CA PRO A 244 -4.05 -15.07 3.48
C PRO A 244 -3.93 -14.64 2.01
N SER A 245 -4.49 -15.46 1.11
CA SER A 245 -4.54 -15.18 -0.32
C SER A 245 -5.97 -15.02 -0.81
N HIS A 246 -6.18 -14.15 -1.81
CA HIS A 246 -7.46 -13.94 -2.47
C HIS A 246 -7.25 -13.72 -3.97
N GLY A 247 -8.23 -14.14 -4.78
CA GLY A 247 -8.22 -13.99 -6.21
C GLY A 247 -7.42 -15.05 -6.96
N ASP A 248 -7.27 -14.84 -8.24
CA ASP A 248 -6.62 -15.77 -9.17
C ASP A 248 -5.55 -15.09 -10.05
N GLN A 249 -5.48 -13.76 -10.06
CA GLN A 249 -4.51 -13.00 -10.86
C GLN A 249 -3.13 -13.01 -10.20
N THR A 250 -2.10 -13.41 -10.98
CA THR A 250 -0.73 -13.44 -10.51
C THR A 250 0.10 -12.29 -11.09
N LEU A 251 1.08 -11.79 -10.32
CA LEU A 251 2.01 -10.76 -10.81
C LEU A 251 2.75 -11.20 -12.08
N PHE A 252 3.12 -12.47 -12.16
CA PHE A 252 3.85 -12.98 -13.32
C PHE A 252 2.97 -13.11 -14.56
N GLY A 253 1.66 -13.41 -14.39
CA GLY A 253 0.67 -13.31 -15.46
C GLY A 253 0.56 -11.88 -15.98
N ALA A 254 0.39 -10.91 -15.09
CA ALA A 254 0.36 -9.50 -15.45
C ALA A 254 1.67 -9.04 -16.15
N TYR A 255 2.83 -9.51 -15.71
CA TYR A 255 4.10 -9.24 -16.41
C TYR A 255 4.14 -9.80 -17.82
N ALA A 256 3.60 -10.99 -18.04
CA ALA A 256 3.50 -11.58 -19.38
C ALA A 256 2.61 -10.71 -20.29
N ASP A 257 1.46 -10.28 -19.81
CA ASP A 257 0.53 -9.41 -20.53
C ASP A 257 1.19 -8.07 -20.89
N TRP A 258 1.84 -7.41 -19.92
CA TRP A 258 2.55 -6.14 -20.12
C TRP A 258 3.79 -6.30 -21.03
N ALA A 259 4.45 -7.44 -20.99
CA ALA A 259 5.55 -7.75 -21.91
C ALA A 259 5.04 -7.86 -23.35
N ASN A 260 3.84 -8.44 -23.54
CA ASN A 260 3.17 -8.62 -24.83
C ASN A 260 2.41 -7.39 -25.33
N GLY A 261 2.49 -6.25 -24.64
CA GLY A 261 1.95 -4.98 -25.10
C GLY A 261 0.65 -4.53 -24.45
N ALA A 262 0.11 -5.28 -23.48
CA ALA A 262 -0.97 -4.76 -22.66
C ALA A 262 -0.50 -3.50 -21.91
N PRO A 263 -1.37 -2.50 -21.69
CA PRO A 263 -1.00 -1.29 -20.97
C PRO A 263 -0.64 -1.63 -19.52
N ALA A 264 0.59 -1.33 -19.12
CA ALA A 264 0.97 -1.41 -17.72
C ALA A 264 0.26 -0.29 -16.94
N PRO A 265 -0.16 -0.54 -15.70
CA PRO A 265 -0.83 0.48 -14.90
C PRO A 265 0.11 1.69 -14.71
N PRO A 266 -0.44 2.92 -14.71
CA PRO A 266 0.36 4.12 -14.48
C PRO A 266 1.04 4.00 -13.12
N ARG A 267 2.31 4.37 -13.08
CA ARG A 267 3.05 4.41 -11.80
C ARG A 267 2.34 5.37 -10.85
N GLY A 268 2.06 4.90 -9.64
CA GLY A 268 1.63 5.79 -8.58
C GLY A 268 2.75 6.76 -8.20
N ASP A 269 2.39 7.93 -7.68
CA ASP A 269 3.32 8.99 -7.27
C ASP A 269 4.35 8.53 -6.22
N HIS A 270 4.10 7.38 -5.57
CA HIS A 270 4.97 6.74 -4.57
C HIS A 270 5.74 5.52 -5.09
N ALA A 271 5.74 5.25 -6.39
CA ALA A 271 6.56 4.19 -6.94
C ALA A 271 8.04 4.54 -6.74
N VAL A 272 8.63 4.00 -5.69
CA VAL A 272 10.04 4.23 -5.31
C VAL A 272 10.99 3.45 -6.22
N PHE A 273 10.45 2.48 -7.01
CA PHE A 273 11.22 1.58 -7.89
C PHE A 273 10.61 1.47 -9.28
#